data_8b8daeb5eb192f941402f6f9c5cac9cd
#
_entry.id   8b8daeb5eb192f941402f6f9c5cac9cd
#
_cell.length_a   1.000
_cell.length_b   1.000
_cell.length_c   1.000
_cell.angle_alpha   90.00
_cell.angle_beta   90.00
_cell.angle_gamma   90.00
#
_symmetry.space_group_name_H-M   'P 1'
#
loop_
_entity.id
_entity.type
_entity.pdbx_description
1 polymer ?
#
loop_
_entity_poly.entity_id
_entity_poly.type
_entity_poly.pdbx_seq_one_letter_code
_entity_poly.pdbx_strand_id
1 'polypeptide(L)'
;MCVNDLIVAGAEPLFFLDYYATGKLNIDVAADVVTGIGTGCELSGCALVGGETAEMPGMYEGEDYDLAGFCVGVVEKSEILDGSKVKAGDTLIGLASSGPHSNGYSLVRKIIEVSGASLDQDLDGQTLGDALMAPTQIYVKSLLTLLKQTQVNAMSHITGGGLLENIPRVLPDNAKAVIDINSWQRPKV
;
A
#
# COMPACT_ATOMS: atom_id res chain seq x y z
N MET A 1 3.16 -0.66 1.30
CA MET A 1 2.59 0.71 1.40
C MET A 1 3.66 1.77 1.14
N CYS A 2 4.69 1.94 1.97
CA CYS A 2 5.68 3.01 1.84
C CYS A 2 6.32 3.16 0.44
N VAL A 3 6.74 2.06 -0.18
CA VAL A 3 7.35 2.10 -1.52
C VAL A 3 6.32 2.50 -2.61
N ASN A 4 5.04 2.18 -2.41
CA ASN A 4 3.97 2.62 -3.30
C ASN A 4 3.69 4.12 -3.14
N ASP A 5 3.78 4.67 -1.92
CA ASP A 5 3.71 6.13 -1.71
C ASP A 5 4.87 6.87 -2.35
N LEU A 6 6.03 6.23 -2.42
CA LEU A 6 7.23 6.83 -2.97
C LEU A 6 7.20 6.83 -4.50
N ILE A 7 6.79 5.72 -5.14
CA ILE A 7 6.75 5.61 -6.60
C ILE A 7 5.72 6.53 -7.24
N VAL A 8 4.65 6.94 -6.55
CA VAL A 8 3.67 7.88 -7.13
C VAL A 8 4.23 9.27 -7.38
N ALA A 9 5.34 9.62 -6.72
CA ALA A 9 6.11 10.82 -7.04
C ALA A 9 7.11 10.61 -8.21
N GLY A 10 7.18 9.41 -8.78
CA GLY A 10 8.17 9.03 -9.79
C GLY A 10 9.52 8.58 -9.22
N ALA A 11 9.64 8.48 -7.89
CA ALA A 11 10.91 8.18 -7.24
C ALA A 11 11.22 6.67 -7.23
N GLU A 12 12.48 6.33 -7.50
CA GLU A 12 13.02 5.00 -7.34
C GLU A 12 13.38 4.76 -5.86
N PRO A 13 12.81 3.74 -5.19
CA PRO A 13 13.17 3.39 -3.83
C PRO A 13 14.63 2.92 -3.75
N LEU A 14 15.39 3.46 -2.80
CA LEU A 14 16.78 3.09 -2.56
C LEU A 14 16.94 2.19 -1.35
N PHE A 15 16.38 2.62 -0.21
CA PHE A 15 16.48 1.84 1.02
C PHE A 15 15.26 2.04 1.92
N PHE A 16 15.08 1.08 2.81
CA PHE A 16 14.01 0.98 3.77
C PHE A 16 14.57 0.76 5.17
N LEU A 17 13.91 1.37 6.16
CA LEU A 17 14.14 1.13 7.57
C LEU A 17 12.80 0.71 8.18
N ASP A 18 12.82 -0.34 8.98
CA ASP A 18 11.65 -0.83 9.69
C ASP A 18 11.62 -0.37 11.14
N TYR A 19 10.43 -0.39 11.70
CA TYR A 19 10.20 -0.23 13.13
C TYR A 19 9.20 -1.29 13.58
N TYR A 20 9.59 -2.07 14.58
CA TYR A 20 8.76 -3.08 15.23
C TYR A 20 8.68 -2.77 16.71
N ALA A 21 7.48 -2.51 17.23
CA ALA A 21 7.24 -2.24 18.63
C ALA A 21 6.21 -3.22 19.21
N THR A 22 6.47 -3.75 20.41
CA THR A 22 5.59 -4.71 21.07
C THR A 22 5.67 -4.56 22.59
N GLY A 23 4.68 -5.08 23.31
CA GLY A 23 4.71 -5.12 24.78
C GLY A 23 5.70 -6.13 25.32
N LYS A 24 5.82 -7.29 24.67
CA LYS A 24 6.78 -8.34 24.97
C LYS A 24 7.23 -9.02 23.68
N LEU A 25 8.52 -9.08 23.47
CA LEU A 25 9.09 -9.64 22.25
C LEU A 25 8.85 -11.16 22.16
N ASN A 26 8.17 -11.58 21.12
CA ASN A 26 8.12 -12.95 20.65
C ASN A 26 9.08 -13.07 19.46
N ILE A 27 10.15 -13.84 19.62
CA ILE A 27 11.24 -13.93 18.63
C ILE A 27 10.74 -14.54 17.32
N ASP A 28 9.86 -15.54 17.37
CA ASP A 28 9.34 -16.23 16.18
C ASP A 28 8.45 -15.26 15.36
N VAL A 29 7.55 -14.55 16.02
CA VAL A 29 6.71 -13.53 15.38
C VAL A 29 7.57 -12.40 14.78
N ALA A 30 8.57 -11.92 15.51
CA ALA A 30 9.47 -10.88 15.02
C ALA A 30 10.28 -11.36 13.80
N ALA A 31 10.73 -12.61 13.79
CA ALA A 31 11.45 -13.20 12.67
C ALA A 31 10.56 -13.27 11.42
N ASP A 32 9.29 -13.68 11.56
CA ASP A 32 8.32 -13.73 10.46
C ASP A 32 8.03 -12.32 9.91
N VAL A 33 7.87 -11.33 10.79
CA VAL A 33 7.65 -9.94 10.40
C VAL A 33 8.83 -9.39 9.62
N VAL A 34 10.07 -9.55 10.13
CA VAL A 34 11.28 -9.06 9.45
C VAL A 34 11.50 -9.79 8.12
N THR A 35 11.19 -11.09 8.05
CA THR A 35 11.23 -11.85 6.80
C THR A 35 10.23 -11.29 5.78
N GLY A 36 9.01 -10.96 6.21
CA GLY A 36 8.01 -10.32 5.36
C GLY A 36 8.46 -8.94 4.85
N ILE A 37 9.06 -8.13 5.71
CA ILE A 37 9.62 -6.82 5.35
C ILE A 37 10.77 -7.00 4.34
N GLY A 38 11.69 -7.93 4.58
CA GLY A 38 12.79 -8.25 3.66
C GLY A 38 12.29 -8.67 2.28
N THR A 39 11.26 -9.53 2.24
CA THR A 39 10.60 -9.93 0.99
C THR A 39 9.99 -8.72 0.27
N GLY A 40 9.31 -7.83 0.99
CA GLY A 40 8.77 -6.60 0.42
C GLY A 40 9.86 -5.68 -0.17
N CYS A 41 11.00 -5.58 0.49
CA CYS A 41 12.17 -4.85 0.00
C CYS A 41 12.73 -5.47 -1.28
N GLU A 42 12.89 -6.80 -1.34
CA GLU A 42 13.32 -7.51 -2.53
C GLU A 42 12.37 -7.31 -3.72
N LEU A 43 11.06 -7.43 -3.48
CA LEU A 43 10.03 -7.21 -4.50
C LEU A 43 10.04 -5.79 -5.04
N SER A 44 10.29 -4.79 -4.19
CA SER A 44 10.37 -3.38 -4.59
C SER A 44 11.73 -3.00 -5.19
N GLY A 45 12.77 -3.79 -4.95
CA GLY A 45 14.12 -3.50 -5.40
C GLY A 45 14.89 -2.51 -4.51
N CYS A 46 14.43 -2.27 -3.28
CA CYS A 46 15.12 -1.44 -2.30
C CYS A 46 15.90 -2.28 -1.29
N ALA A 47 16.90 -1.70 -0.64
CA ALA A 47 17.69 -2.37 0.38
C ALA A 47 17.05 -2.18 1.77
N LEU A 48 16.87 -3.26 2.52
CA LEU A 48 16.61 -3.17 3.97
C LEU A 48 17.95 -2.90 4.66
N VAL A 49 18.15 -1.68 5.14
CA VAL A 49 19.47 -1.24 5.65
C VAL A 49 19.54 -1.16 7.18
N GLY A 50 18.42 -1.31 7.86
CA GLY A 50 18.33 -1.30 9.30
C GLY A 50 16.91 -1.03 9.77
N GLY A 51 16.78 -0.76 11.05
CA GLY A 51 15.52 -0.48 11.71
C GLY A 51 15.68 -0.45 13.22
N GLU A 52 14.56 -0.53 13.92
CA GLU A 52 14.50 -0.56 15.36
C GLU A 52 13.49 -1.59 15.83
N THR A 53 13.86 -2.39 16.83
CA THR A 53 12.93 -3.27 17.53
C THR A 53 12.82 -2.77 18.98
N ALA A 54 11.62 -2.35 19.38
CA ALA A 54 11.37 -1.78 20.67
C ALA A 54 10.43 -2.67 21.51
N GLU A 55 10.87 -3.06 22.71
CA GLU A 55 10.02 -3.68 23.71
C GLU A 55 9.51 -2.61 24.68
N MET A 56 8.18 -2.40 24.70
CA MET A 56 7.53 -1.29 25.40
C MET A 56 6.41 -1.81 26.31
N PRO A 57 6.78 -2.43 27.46
CA PRO A 57 5.81 -2.97 28.40
C PRO A 57 4.87 -1.89 28.95
N GLY A 58 3.56 -2.17 28.96
CA GLY A 58 2.53 -1.25 29.41
C GLY A 58 2.05 -0.25 28.35
N MET A 59 2.69 -0.17 27.18
CA MET A 59 2.21 0.58 26.03
C MET A 59 1.42 -0.31 25.08
N TYR A 60 1.88 -1.53 24.86
CA TYR A 60 1.19 -2.58 24.11
C TYR A 60 0.78 -3.70 25.02
N GLU A 61 -0.39 -4.31 24.78
CA GLU A 61 -0.94 -5.39 25.59
C GLU A 61 -0.66 -6.76 24.97
N GLY A 62 -0.23 -7.71 25.79
CA GLY A 62 -0.02 -9.09 25.39
C GLY A 62 0.95 -9.23 24.21
N GLU A 63 0.48 -9.84 23.14
CA GLU A 63 1.24 -10.08 21.91
C GLU A 63 1.00 -9.01 20.84
N ASP A 64 0.30 -7.94 21.16
CA ASP A 64 0.08 -6.83 20.24
C ASP A 64 1.41 -6.20 19.83
N TYR A 65 1.51 -5.87 18.54
CA TYR A 65 2.66 -5.17 18.00
C TYR A 65 2.23 -4.12 16.98
N ASP A 66 3.10 -3.15 16.77
CA ASP A 66 2.93 -2.07 15.81
C ASP A 66 4.12 -2.04 14.84
N LEU A 67 3.83 -1.78 13.57
CA LEU A 67 4.82 -1.73 12.51
C LEU A 67 4.79 -0.35 11.85
N ALA A 68 5.96 0.23 11.68
CA ALA A 68 6.14 1.41 10.86
C ALA A 68 7.29 1.19 9.87
N GLY A 69 7.23 1.91 8.74
CA GLY A 69 8.26 1.83 7.74
C GLY A 69 8.69 3.22 7.30
N PHE A 70 9.96 3.36 6.99
CA PHE A 70 10.55 4.56 6.45
C PHE A 70 11.32 4.24 5.17
N CYS A 71 10.83 4.74 4.03
CA CYS A 71 11.44 4.49 2.73
C CYS A 71 12.05 5.77 2.17
N VAL A 72 13.26 5.67 1.66
CA VAL A 72 13.96 6.76 0.97
C VAL A 72 14.17 6.37 -0.47
N GLY A 73 13.91 7.31 -1.37
CA GLY A 73 14.12 7.13 -2.80
C GLY A 73 14.62 8.41 -3.45
N VAL A 74 14.88 8.33 -4.73
CA VAL A 74 15.42 9.42 -5.53
C VAL A 74 14.63 9.57 -6.83
N VAL A 75 14.47 10.81 -7.26
CA VAL A 75 13.91 11.17 -8.56
C VAL A 75 14.61 12.46 -9.03
N GLU A 76 14.86 12.56 -10.33
CA GLU A 76 15.35 13.82 -10.91
C GLU A 76 14.29 14.91 -10.74
N LYS A 77 14.70 16.10 -10.31
CA LYS A 77 13.79 17.21 -10.01
C LYS A 77 12.85 17.54 -11.17
N SER A 78 13.32 17.40 -12.40
CA SER A 78 12.55 17.62 -13.63
C SER A 78 11.54 16.53 -13.95
N GLU A 79 11.64 15.35 -13.29
CA GLU A 79 10.82 14.16 -13.52
C GLU A 79 9.83 13.89 -12.40
N ILE A 80 9.80 14.76 -11.38
CA ILE A 80 8.83 14.64 -10.28
C ILE A 80 7.41 14.65 -10.83
N LEU A 81 6.61 13.66 -10.43
CA LEU A 81 5.19 13.57 -10.75
C LEU A 81 4.38 14.33 -9.68
N ASP A 82 4.18 15.60 -9.90
CA ASP A 82 3.48 16.52 -8.98
C ASP A 82 2.05 16.87 -9.44
N GLY A 83 1.57 16.27 -10.53
CA GLY A 83 0.27 16.57 -11.10
C GLY A 83 0.21 17.82 -11.98
N SER A 84 1.27 18.62 -12.07
CA SER A 84 1.30 19.88 -12.84
C SER A 84 1.07 19.69 -14.35
N LYS A 85 1.31 18.50 -14.87
CA LYS A 85 1.13 18.12 -16.27
C LYS A 85 -0.26 17.58 -16.60
N VAL A 86 -1.11 17.38 -15.59
CA VAL A 86 -2.47 16.84 -15.78
C VAL A 86 -3.34 17.87 -16.50
N LYS A 87 -4.10 17.41 -17.48
CA LYS A 87 -5.00 18.24 -18.30
C LYS A 87 -6.28 17.52 -18.66
N ALA A 88 -7.29 18.28 -19.04
CA ALA A 88 -8.53 17.73 -19.58
C ALA A 88 -8.25 16.87 -20.83
N GLY A 89 -8.86 15.70 -20.87
CA GLY A 89 -8.67 14.68 -21.93
C GLY A 89 -7.62 13.61 -21.58
N ASP A 90 -6.92 13.73 -20.47
CA ASP A 90 -6.04 12.65 -19.98
C ASP A 90 -6.88 11.41 -19.63
N THR A 91 -6.33 10.24 -19.91
CA THR A 91 -6.98 8.95 -19.60
C THR A 91 -6.57 8.48 -18.23
N LEU A 92 -7.55 8.06 -17.41
CA LEU A 92 -7.34 7.42 -16.12
C LEU A 92 -7.19 5.92 -16.31
N ILE A 93 -6.14 5.35 -15.74
CA ILE A 93 -5.89 3.90 -15.76
C ILE A 93 -5.83 3.42 -14.30
N GLY A 94 -6.68 2.47 -13.94
CA GLY A 94 -6.66 1.82 -12.64
C GLY A 94 -5.75 0.60 -12.63
N LEU A 95 -4.90 0.47 -11.62
CA LEU A 95 -4.18 -0.75 -11.30
C LEU A 95 -4.92 -1.46 -10.17
N ALA A 96 -5.24 -2.74 -10.38
CA ALA A 96 -5.96 -3.52 -9.38
C ALA A 96 -5.12 -3.72 -8.11
N SER A 97 -5.81 -3.80 -6.98
CA SER A 97 -5.23 -4.24 -5.70
C SER A 97 -5.26 -5.76 -5.57
N SER A 98 -4.51 -6.30 -4.62
CA SER A 98 -4.56 -7.71 -4.23
C SER A 98 -5.65 -8.01 -3.18
N GLY A 99 -6.24 -6.98 -2.60
CA GLY A 99 -7.21 -7.06 -1.52
C GLY A 99 -7.34 -5.70 -0.82
N PRO A 100 -7.76 -5.64 0.45
CA PRO A 100 -7.87 -4.41 1.22
C PRO A 100 -6.54 -3.67 1.41
N HIS A 101 -5.41 -4.32 1.12
CA HIS A 101 -4.06 -3.87 1.46
C HIS A 101 -3.93 -3.59 2.97
N SER A 102 -3.39 -2.45 3.37
CA SER A 102 -3.17 -2.13 4.79
C SER A 102 -4.16 -1.08 5.31
N ASN A 103 -5.31 -0.89 4.65
CA ASN A 103 -6.29 0.14 5.01
C ASN A 103 -7.68 -0.45 5.24
N GLY A 104 -8.44 0.18 6.13
CA GLY A 104 -9.85 -0.12 6.32
C GLY A 104 -10.16 -1.31 7.23
N TYR A 105 -9.18 -1.91 7.91
CA TYR A 105 -9.41 -3.11 8.74
C TYR A 105 -10.33 -2.87 9.95
N SER A 106 -10.46 -1.66 10.45
CA SER A 106 -11.46 -1.35 11.48
C SER A 106 -12.87 -1.62 10.97
N LEU A 107 -13.16 -1.22 9.73
CA LEU A 107 -14.45 -1.49 9.08
C LEU A 107 -14.60 -2.98 8.75
N VAL A 108 -13.55 -3.63 8.23
CA VAL A 108 -13.54 -5.07 7.94
C VAL A 108 -13.88 -5.88 9.18
N ARG A 109 -13.21 -5.62 10.32
CA ARG A 109 -13.53 -6.28 11.61
C ARG A 109 -14.98 -6.04 12.03
N LYS A 110 -15.47 -4.82 11.86
CA LYS A 110 -16.86 -4.50 12.21
C LYS A 110 -17.88 -5.22 11.32
N ILE A 111 -17.60 -5.37 10.03
CA ILE A 111 -18.43 -6.12 9.10
C ILE A 111 -18.46 -7.61 9.50
N ILE A 112 -17.30 -8.21 9.80
CA ILE A 112 -17.21 -9.61 10.26
C ILE A 112 -18.01 -9.81 11.54
N GLU A 113 -17.84 -8.93 12.53
CA GLU A 113 -18.58 -8.95 13.79
C GLU A 113 -20.11 -8.92 13.57
N VAL A 114 -20.57 -7.99 12.75
CA VAL A 114 -22.03 -7.79 12.51
C VAL A 114 -22.63 -8.89 11.63
N SER A 115 -21.88 -9.37 10.63
CA SER A 115 -22.37 -10.43 9.75
C SER A 115 -22.28 -11.83 10.36
N GLY A 116 -21.40 -12.01 11.36
CA GLY A 116 -21.09 -13.34 11.93
C GLY A 116 -20.36 -14.26 10.94
N ALA A 117 -19.74 -13.68 9.89
CA ALA A 117 -18.98 -14.45 8.90
C ALA A 117 -17.79 -15.16 9.54
N SER A 118 -17.56 -16.43 9.16
CA SER A 118 -16.36 -17.15 9.54
C SER A 118 -15.19 -16.78 8.62
N LEU A 119 -14.00 -16.58 9.17
CA LEU A 119 -12.79 -16.39 8.38
C LEU A 119 -12.42 -17.63 7.55
N ASP A 120 -12.89 -18.81 7.93
CA ASP A 120 -12.72 -20.07 7.20
C ASP A 120 -13.75 -20.26 6.06
N GLN A 121 -14.70 -19.31 5.91
CA GLN A 121 -15.70 -19.37 4.85
C GLN A 121 -15.02 -19.34 3.48
N ASP A 122 -15.47 -20.26 2.58
CA ASP A 122 -14.98 -20.29 1.19
C ASP A 122 -15.39 -19.03 0.43
N LEU A 123 -14.42 -18.42 -0.24
CA LEU A 123 -14.57 -17.30 -1.13
C LEU A 123 -13.83 -17.59 -2.44
N ASP A 124 -14.54 -18.24 -3.38
CA ASP A 124 -13.98 -18.59 -4.70
C ASP A 124 -12.71 -19.45 -4.64
N GLY A 125 -12.66 -20.44 -3.73
CA GLY A 125 -11.56 -21.41 -3.61
C GLY A 125 -10.41 -20.97 -2.70
N GLN A 126 -10.58 -19.88 -1.97
CA GLN A 126 -9.71 -19.48 -0.85
C GLN A 126 -10.58 -19.17 0.38
N THR A 127 -9.99 -19.06 1.55
CA THR A 127 -10.74 -18.63 2.73
C THR A 127 -10.98 -17.13 2.72
N LEU A 128 -12.04 -16.65 3.38
CA LEU A 128 -12.26 -15.22 3.61
C LEU A 128 -11.05 -14.58 4.33
N GLY A 129 -10.47 -15.31 5.28
CA GLY A 129 -9.26 -14.88 6.00
C GLY A 129 -8.08 -14.64 5.06
N ASP A 130 -7.77 -15.60 4.18
CA ASP A 130 -6.68 -15.47 3.20
C ASP A 130 -6.92 -14.29 2.25
N ALA A 131 -8.15 -14.13 1.77
CA ALA A 131 -8.51 -13.02 0.89
C ALA A 131 -8.33 -11.64 1.57
N LEU A 132 -8.71 -11.55 2.85
CA LEU A 132 -8.53 -10.32 3.63
C LEU A 132 -7.07 -10.05 4.00
N MET A 133 -6.26 -11.10 4.15
CA MET A 133 -4.84 -11.00 4.53
C MET A 133 -3.90 -11.01 3.34
N ALA A 134 -4.42 -10.92 2.11
CA ALA A 134 -3.58 -10.88 0.92
C ALA A 134 -2.52 -9.76 1.03
N PRO A 135 -1.23 -10.06 0.81
CA PRO A 135 -0.17 -9.06 0.91
C PRO A 135 -0.42 -7.87 -0.02
N THR A 136 -0.09 -6.67 0.45
CA THR A 136 -0.17 -5.45 -0.36
C THR A 136 0.61 -5.61 -1.67
N GLN A 137 -0.04 -5.40 -2.79
CA GLN A 137 0.60 -5.41 -4.10
C GLN A 137 1.67 -4.31 -4.19
N ILE A 138 2.88 -4.68 -4.61
CA ILE A 138 3.98 -3.76 -4.83
C ILE A 138 4.07 -3.46 -6.32
N TYR A 139 3.88 -2.19 -6.70
CA TYR A 139 3.82 -1.76 -8.12
C TYR A 139 5.14 -1.19 -8.63
N VAL A 140 6.15 -1.04 -7.78
CA VAL A 140 7.37 -0.27 -8.07
C VAL A 140 8.05 -0.67 -9.36
N LYS A 141 8.41 -1.95 -9.54
CA LYS A 141 9.15 -2.40 -10.74
C LYS A 141 8.37 -2.19 -12.03
N SER A 142 7.06 -2.45 -12.00
CA SER A 142 6.19 -2.25 -13.16
C SER A 142 6.07 -0.77 -13.52
N LEU A 143 5.89 0.10 -12.52
CA LEU A 143 5.76 1.53 -12.72
C LEU A 143 7.07 2.18 -13.14
N LEU A 144 8.21 1.81 -12.57
CA LEU A 144 9.53 2.27 -13.03
C LEU A 144 9.78 1.88 -14.50
N THR A 145 9.32 0.68 -14.91
CA THR A 145 9.43 0.25 -16.30
C THR A 145 8.52 1.09 -17.20
N LEU A 146 7.29 1.36 -16.76
CA LEU A 146 6.34 2.20 -17.48
C LEU A 146 6.87 3.62 -17.69
N LEU A 147 7.40 4.24 -16.65
CA LEU A 147 7.95 5.61 -16.69
C LEU A 147 9.10 5.77 -17.70
N LYS A 148 9.85 4.71 -17.95
CA LYS A 148 10.92 4.71 -19.00
C LYS A 148 10.36 4.66 -20.42
N GLN A 149 9.11 4.25 -20.61
CA GLN A 149 8.53 3.98 -21.93
C GLN A 149 7.41 4.95 -22.29
N THR A 150 6.75 5.52 -21.31
CA THR A 150 5.53 6.32 -21.52
C THR A 150 5.53 7.52 -20.55
N GLN A 151 5.08 8.65 -21.05
CA GLN A 151 4.84 9.81 -20.20
C GLN A 151 3.61 9.57 -19.35
N VAL A 152 3.78 9.70 -18.05
CA VAL A 152 2.71 9.71 -17.05
C VAL A 152 2.60 11.12 -16.49
N ASN A 153 1.40 11.67 -16.37
CA ASN A 153 1.22 13.06 -15.90
C ASN A 153 1.03 13.13 -14.38
N ALA A 154 0.48 12.08 -13.77
CA ALA A 154 0.33 11.93 -12.32
C ALA A 154 0.08 10.46 -11.96
N MET A 155 0.31 10.13 -10.71
CA MET A 155 -0.12 8.87 -10.09
C MET A 155 -0.80 9.17 -8.75
N SER A 156 -1.82 8.40 -8.40
CA SER A 156 -2.49 8.51 -7.10
C SER A 156 -2.52 7.15 -6.42
N HIS A 157 -1.96 7.08 -5.23
CA HIS A 157 -2.06 5.89 -4.38
C HIS A 157 -3.39 5.93 -3.63
N ILE A 158 -4.29 5.01 -3.97
CA ILE A 158 -5.61 4.95 -3.34
C ILE A 158 -5.49 4.21 -2.00
N THR A 159 -5.65 4.95 -0.91
CA THR A 159 -5.55 4.48 0.47
C THR A 159 -6.86 4.70 1.22
N GLY A 160 -6.83 4.88 2.54
CA GLY A 160 -8.00 4.94 3.41
C GLY A 160 -9.08 5.96 3.03
N GLY A 161 -8.72 7.05 2.37
CA GLY A 161 -9.67 8.06 1.87
C GLY A 161 -10.37 7.70 0.55
N GLY A 162 -10.05 6.55 -0.04
CA GLY A 162 -10.63 6.09 -1.31
C GLY A 162 -10.36 7.02 -2.49
N LEU A 163 -11.15 6.88 -3.55
CA LEU A 163 -11.00 7.68 -4.76
C LEU A 163 -11.23 9.17 -4.50
N LEU A 164 -12.19 9.50 -3.64
CA LEU A 164 -12.64 10.88 -3.39
C LEU A 164 -11.60 11.75 -2.68
N GLU A 165 -10.77 11.17 -1.82
CA GLU A 165 -9.77 11.93 -1.07
C GLU A 165 -8.36 11.82 -1.65
N ASN A 166 -8.05 10.74 -2.38
CA ASN A 166 -6.69 10.54 -2.90
C ASN A 166 -6.51 11.13 -4.30
N ILE A 167 -7.45 10.98 -5.22
CA ILE A 167 -7.32 11.49 -6.58
C ILE A 167 -7.20 13.02 -6.63
N PRO A 168 -7.98 13.81 -5.87
CA PRO A 168 -7.86 15.26 -5.91
C PRO A 168 -6.47 15.81 -5.56
N ARG A 169 -5.68 15.06 -4.78
CA ARG A 169 -4.32 15.49 -4.38
C ARG A 169 -3.35 15.67 -5.54
N VAL A 170 -3.63 15.04 -6.66
CA VAL A 170 -2.78 15.06 -7.86
C VAL A 170 -3.45 15.77 -9.04
N LEU A 171 -4.61 16.38 -8.83
CA LEU A 171 -5.32 17.14 -9.86
C LEU A 171 -5.06 18.64 -9.68
N PRO A 172 -4.88 19.40 -10.77
CA PRO A 172 -4.91 20.85 -10.71
C PRO A 172 -6.34 21.36 -10.44
N ASP A 173 -6.46 22.57 -9.87
CA ASP A 173 -7.74 23.15 -9.42
C ASP A 173 -8.82 23.24 -10.51
N ASN A 174 -8.42 23.31 -11.78
CA ASN A 174 -9.30 23.43 -12.93
C ASN A 174 -9.65 22.09 -13.60
N ALA A 175 -9.27 20.95 -13.00
CA ALA A 175 -9.54 19.62 -13.52
C ALA A 175 -10.37 18.79 -12.53
N LYS A 176 -11.13 17.85 -13.09
CA LYS A 176 -11.85 16.81 -12.32
C LYS A 176 -11.63 15.45 -12.95
N ALA A 177 -11.55 14.42 -12.12
CA ALA A 177 -11.61 13.03 -12.57
C ALA A 177 -13.07 12.62 -12.76
N VAL A 178 -13.36 11.97 -13.88
CA VAL A 178 -14.66 11.33 -14.15
C VAL A 178 -14.42 9.84 -14.26
N ILE A 179 -14.98 9.09 -13.32
CA ILE A 179 -14.75 7.65 -13.19
C ILE A 179 -16.07 6.91 -13.37
N ASP A 180 -16.13 6.01 -14.35
CA ASP A 180 -17.23 5.08 -14.49
C ASP A 180 -16.94 3.85 -13.61
N ILE A 181 -17.65 3.74 -12.50
CA ILE A 181 -17.51 2.63 -11.54
C ILE A 181 -17.95 1.27 -12.10
N ASN A 182 -18.53 1.22 -13.29
CA ASN A 182 -18.90 -0.01 -13.99
C ASN A 182 -17.86 -0.40 -15.05
N SER A 183 -16.79 0.38 -15.24
CA SER A 183 -15.74 0.10 -16.23
C SER A 183 -14.79 -1.04 -15.85
N TRP A 184 -14.90 -1.56 -14.63
CA TRP A 184 -14.12 -2.72 -14.16
C TRP A 184 -14.98 -3.68 -13.34
N GLN A 185 -14.54 -4.94 -13.30
CA GLN A 185 -15.16 -5.94 -12.44
C GLN A 185 -14.74 -5.69 -10.98
N ARG A 186 -15.71 -5.53 -10.09
CA ARG A 186 -15.44 -5.37 -8.66
C ARG A 186 -15.00 -6.70 -8.07
N PRO A 187 -13.97 -6.69 -7.19
CA PRO A 187 -13.64 -7.87 -6.38
C PRO A 187 -14.83 -8.29 -5.52
N LYS A 188 -14.85 -9.54 -5.08
CA LYS A 188 -15.87 -10.05 -4.14
C LYS A 188 -15.55 -9.74 -2.68
N VAL A 189 -14.32 -9.33 -2.40
CA VAL A 189 -13.83 -8.84 -1.09
C VAL A 189 -13.68 -7.35 -1.14
#